data_1861fa885ccc5a8a75379d4cd0a947ec
#
_entry.id   1861fa885ccc5a8a75379d4cd0a947ec
#
_cell.length_a   1.000
_cell.length_b   1.000
_cell.length_c   1.000
_cell.angle_alpha   90.00
_cell.angle_beta   90.00
_cell.angle_gamma   90.00
#
_symmetry.space_group_name_H-M   'P 1'
#
loop_
_entity.id
_entity.type
_entity.pdbx_description
1 polymer ?
#
loop_
_entity_poly.entity_id
_entity_poly.type
_entity_poly.pdbx_seq_one_letter_code
_entity_poly.pdbx_strand_id
1 'polypeptide(L)'
;MVNAASKLAKYLVDNTPDIIINTGCAGAHSPDINIGDVIIGEDCVSTTNVIVKDNYVIHYGTRVDNLNDIKYWQSDQTLRSIAFHSNIILTKNASIHYGRIGSSDVWLDSTERIKWTHSKFNTLCEDMEAAALAQVSAEYRIPFLSIKDISNSIYYKSKFNPYDHITPSFAGENSARVAIELCSTLNDILEEPGV
;
A
#
# COMPACT_ATOMS: atom_id res chain seq x y z
N MET A 1 -0.69 -11.46 -4.04
CA MET A 1 -1.23 -11.53 -2.64
C MET A 1 -0.94 -12.86 -1.93
N VAL A 2 -1.24 -14.03 -2.51
CA VAL A 2 -1.09 -15.34 -1.83
C VAL A 2 0.33 -15.62 -1.35
N ASN A 3 1.35 -15.36 -2.17
CA ASN A 3 2.74 -15.58 -1.79
C ASN A 3 3.17 -14.72 -0.59
N ALA A 4 2.75 -13.45 -0.56
CA ALA A 4 3.05 -12.54 0.55
C ALA A 4 2.40 -13.02 1.85
N ALA A 5 1.09 -13.30 1.83
CA ALA A 5 0.35 -13.83 2.97
C ALA A 5 0.95 -15.13 3.52
N SER A 6 1.24 -16.10 2.64
CA SER A 6 1.76 -17.41 3.06
C SER A 6 3.16 -17.31 3.67
N LYS A 7 4.02 -16.44 3.14
CA LYS A 7 5.36 -16.23 3.69
C LYS A 7 5.32 -15.54 5.04
N LEU A 8 4.51 -14.48 5.18
CA LEU A 8 4.35 -13.80 6.46
C LEU A 8 3.73 -14.73 7.50
N ALA A 9 2.63 -15.41 7.18
CA ALA A 9 1.99 -16.35 8.11
C ALA A 9 2.95 -17.45 8.58
N LYS A 10 3.75 -18.01 7.66
CA LYS A 10 4.78 -19.00 8.02
C LYS A 10 5.84 -18.41 8.96
N TYR A 11 6.29 -17.18 8.72
CA TYR A 11 7.27 -16.52 9.59
C TYR A 11 6.71 -16.31 11.01
N LEU A 12 5.45 -15.90 11.09
CA LEU A 12 4.78 -15.58 12.37
C LEU A 12 4.43 -16.81 13.23
N VAL A 13 4.56 -18.03 12.71
CA VAL A 13 4.41 -19.25 13.52
C VAL A 13 5.48 -19.31 14.62
N ASP A 14 6.72 -18.94 14.27
CA ASP A 14 7.87 -19.07 15.15
C ASP A 14 8.42 -17.71 15.64
N ASN A 15 7.86 -16.60 15.16
CA ASN A 15 8.36 -15.26 15.44
C ASN A 15 7.22 -14.31 15.82
N THR A 16 7.48 -13.43 16.77
CA THR A 16 6.51 -12.41 17.23
C THR A 16 7.18 -11.04 17.15
N PRO A 17 7.22 -10.40 15.96
CA PRO A 17 7.75 -9.05 15.82
C PRO A 17 6.80 -8.04 16.47
N ASP A 18 7.35 -6.93 16.96
CA ASP A 18 6.58 -5.84 17.55
C ASP A 18 5.76 -5.07 16.51
N ILE A 19 6.30 -4.95 15.29
CA ILE A 19 5.68 -4.24 14.17
C ILE A 19 5.96 -4.96 12.84
N ILE A 20 5.11 -4.72 11.85
CA ILE A 20 5.33 -5.14 10.45
C ILE A 20 5.23 -3.91 9.56
N ILE A 21 6.29 -3.62 8.81
CA ILE A 21 6.34 -2.55 7.82
C ILE A 21 6.47 -3.17 6.42
N ASN A 22 5.56 -2.83 5.54
CA ASN A 22 5.60 -3.20 4.13
C ASN A 22 6.03 -2.00 3.29
N THR A 23 7.16 -2.11 2.59
CA THR A 23 7.65 -1.08 1.68
C THR A 23 7.70 -1.59 0.25
N GLY A 24 7.77 -0.69 -0.70
CA GLY A 24 7.91 -1.01 -2.13
C GLY A 24 7.24 0.02 -3.01
N CYS A 25 6.93 -0.36 -4.23
CA CYS A 25 6.31 0.53 -5.21
C CYS A 25 4.84 0.16 -5.48
N ALA A 26 4.12 1.14 -6.08
CA ALA A 26 2.72 1.00 -6.46
C ALA A 26 2.40 1.84 -7.73
N GLY A 27 1.31 1.52 -8.40
CA GLY A 27 0.74 2.32 -9.48
C GLY A 27 -0.22 3.38 -8.95
N ALA A 28 -0.12 4.64 -9.44
CA ALA A 28 -1.01 5.72 -9.02
C ALA A 28 -2.43 5.55 -9.55
N HIS A 29 -3.42 5.87 -8.71
CA HIS A 29 -4.84 5.87 -9.04
C HIS A 29 -5.44 7.28 -9.19
N SER A 30 -4.70 8.32 -8.82
CA SER A 30 -5.11 9.73 -8.96
C SER A 30 -4.14 10.50 -9.85
N PRO A 31 -4.66 11.49 -10.64
CA PRO A 31 -3.80 12.38 -11.43
C PRO A 31 -2.96 13.33 -10.56
N ASP A 32 -3.32 13.51 -9.31
CA ASP A 32 -2.63 14.41 -8.38
C ASP A 32 -1.41 13.74 -7.72
N ILE A 33 -1.18 12.47 -8.00
CA ILE A 33 -0.07 11.69 -7.46
C ILE A 33 0.99 11.49 -8.53
N ASN A 34 2.21 11.94 -8.27
CA ASN A 34 3.33 11.90 -9.21
C ASN A 34 4.19 10.65 -9.02
N ILE A 35 4.93 10.28 -10.08
CA ILE A 35 5.95 9.22 -9.97
C ILE A 35 7.04 9.67 -9.01
N GLY A 36 7.35 8.83 -8.02
CA GLY A 36 8.28 9.09 -6.93
C GLY A 36 7.62 9.58 -5.65
N ASP A 37 6.36 10.04 -5.69
CA ASP A 37 5.61 10.38 -4.47
C ASP A 37 5.44 9.16 -3.57
N VAL A 38 5.34 9.39 -2.26
CA VAL A 38 5.19 8.34 -1.25
C VAL A 38 3.77 8.35 -0.69
N ILE A 39 3.15 7.19 -0.64
CA ILE A 39 1.86 6.97 0.01
C ILE A 39 2.08 6.28 1.36
N ILE A 40 1.73 6.96 2.44
CA ILE A 40 1.57 6.35 3.76
C ILE A 40 0.17 5.76 3.82
N GLY A 41 0.08 4.46 3.95
CA GLY A 41 -1.20 3.75 3.96
C GLY A 41 -2.04 4.08 5.18
N GLU A 42 -3.19 4.69 4.99
CA GLU A 42 -4.21 4.82 6.03
C GLU A 42 -4.77 3.46 6.39
N ASP A 43 -5.12 2.72 5.37
CA ASP A 43 -5.56 1.34 5.40
C ASP A 43 -5.23 0.64 4.08
N CYS A 44 -5.46 -0.67 4.05
CA CYS A 44 -5.34 -1.48 2.84
C CYS A 44 -6.66 -2.16 2.51
N VAL A 45 -6.94 -2.33 1.22
CA VAL A 45 -8.14 -3.01 0.73
C VAL A 45 -7.81 -3.96 -0.43
N SER A 46 -8.39 -5.16 -0.41
CA SER A 46 -8.36 -6.03 -1.59
C SER A 46 -9.35 -5.53 -2.64
N THR A 47 -8.87 -5.23 -3.84
CA THR A 47 -9.70 -4.71 -4.94
C THR A 47 -10.23 -5.81 -5.87
N THR A 48 -9.88 -7.09 -5.62
CA THR A 48 -10.25 -8.25 -6.43
C THR A 48 -11.36 -9.12 -5.85
N ASN A 49 -11.86 -8.82 -4.66
CA ASN A 49 -13.04 -9.51 -4.12
C ASN A 49 -14.32 -9.02 -4.80
N VAL A 50 -14.52 -9.43 -6.05
CA VAL A 50 -15.57 -8.89 -6.93
C VAL A 50 -16.38 -9.99 -7.59
N ILE A 51 -17.64 -9.69 -7.85
CA ILE A 51 -18.50 -10.46 -8.78
C ILE A 51 -18.50 -9.67 -10.10
N VAL A 52 -18.04 -10.31 -11.16
CA VAL A 52 -18.08 -9.74 -12.50
C VAL A 52 -19.37 -10.17 -13.19
N LYS A 53 -20.14 -9.22 -13.69
CA LYS A 53 -21.31 -9.39 -14.53
C LYS A 53 -21.01 -8.82 -15.92
N ASP A 54 -21.81 -9.15 -16.92
CA ASP A 54 -21.57 -8.74 -18.31
C ASP A 54 -21.37 -7.22 -18.46
N ASN A 55 -22.13 -6.43 -17.70
CA ASN A 55 -22.12 -4.97 -17.82
C ASN A 55 -21.69 -4.22 -16.55
N TYR A 56 -21.38 -4.92 -15.47
CA TYR A 56 -20.97 -4.27 -14.21
C TYR A 56 -20.19 -5.20 -13.29
N VAL A 57 -19.52 -4.61 -12.30
CA VAL A 57 -18.74 -5.33 -11.29
C VAL A 57 -19.26 -4.95 -9.91
N ILE A 58 -19.49 -5.95 -9.07
CA ILE A 58 -19.88 -5.77 -7.66
C ILE A 58 -18.74 -6.25 -6.78
N HIS A 59 -18.31 -5.44 -5.84
CA HIS A 59 -17.43 -5.89 -4.76
C HIS A 59 -18.28 -6.59 -3.67
N TYR A 60 -17.82 -7.72 -3.16
CA TYR A 60 -18.53 -8.47 -2.13
C TYR A 60 -17.78 -8.58 -0.79
N GLY A 61 -16.77 -7.72 -0.55
CA GLY A 61 -16.03 -7.74 0.70
C GLY A 61 -15.25 -9.06 0.91
N THR A 62 -15.06 -9.44 2.17
CA THR A 62 -14.41 -10.69 2.55
C THR A 62 -15.37 -11.87 2.68
N ARG A 63 -16.67 -11.61 2.65
CA ARG A 63 -17.73 -12.61 2.81
C ARG A 63 -18.79 -12.43 1.74
N VAL A 64 -19.14 -13.52 1.07
CA VAL A 64 -20.14 -13.54 -0.02
C VAL A 64 -21.56 -13.26 0.49
N ASP A 65 -21.81 -13.51 1.76
CA ASP A 65 -23.12 -13.30 2.40
C ASP A 65 -23.40 -11.81 2.74
N ASN A 66 -22.40 -10.95 2.63
CA ASN A 66 -22.58 -9.50 2.82
C ASN A 66 -21.86 -8.69 1.70
N LEU A 67 -22.57 -8.52 0.59
CA LEU A 67 -22.03 -7.88 -0.63
C LEU A 67 -21.72 -6.38 -0.48
N ASN A 68 -22.09 -5.77 0.63
CA ASN A 68 -21.84 -4.34 0.90
C ASN A 68 -20.74 -4.10 1.92
N ASP A 69 -20.21 -5.16 2.53
CA ASP A 69 -19.20 -5.05 3.58
C ASP A 69 -17.79 -5.12 2.97
N ILE A 70 -17.28 -3.98 2.57
CA ILE A 70 -15.90 -3.85 2.11
C ILE A 70 -15.00 -3.84 3.34
N LYS A 71 -14.12 -4.84 3.46
CA LYS A 71 -13.17 -4.91 4.55
C LYS A 71 -11.94 -4.06 4.26
N TYR A 72 -11.67 -3.11 5.16
CA TYR A 72 -10.47 -2.30 5.21
C TYR A 72 -9.61 -2.71 6.40
N TRP A 73 -8.33 -3.02 6.18
CA TRP A 73 -7.38 -3.33 7.23
C TRP A 73 -6.62 -2.06 7.60
N GLN A 74 -6.93 -1.53 8.80
CA GLN A 74 -6.36 -0.27 9.28
C GLN A 74 -4.87 -0.42 9.58
N SER A 75 -4.08 0.57 9.16
CA SER A 75 -2.71 0.71 9.61
C SER A 75 -2.66 1.22 11.06
N ASP A 76 -1.59 0.90 11.77
CA ASP A 76 -1.36 1.42 13.12
C ASP A 76 -1.25 2.94 13.14
N GLN A 77 -1.96 3.59 14.05
CA GLN A 77 -2.06 5.05 14.10
C GLN A 77 -0.72 5.71 14.48
N THR A 78 0.03 5.12 15.40
CA THR A 78 1.32 5.64 15.84
C THR A 78 2.35 5.56 14.70
N LEU A 79 2.47 4.39 14.06
CA LEU A 79 3.37 4.18 12.93
C LEU A 79 3.05 5.15 11.77
N ARG A 80 1.77 5.34 11.45
CA ARG A 80 1.33 6.30 10.42
C ARG A 80 1.77 7.73 10.75
N SER A 81 1.51 8.16 11.98
CA SER A 81 1.82 9.52 12.42
C SER A 81 3.32 9.81 12.34
N ILE A 82 4.16 8.91 12.83
CA ILE A 82 5.62 9.07 12.78
C ILE A 82 6.09 9.10 11.31
N ALA A 83 5.62 8.16 10.47
CA ALA A 83 6.02 8.09 9.08
C ALA A 83 5.61 9.34 8.28
N PHE A 84 4.40 9.87 8.52
CA PHE A 84 3.90 11.05 7.82
C PHE A 84 4.62 12.34 8.20
N HIS A 85 5.02 12.48 9.47
CA HIS A 85 5.72 13.66 9.98
C HIS A 85 7.24 13.52 9.91
N SER A 86 7.77 12.49 9.25
CA SER A 86 9.20 12.33 9.07
C SER A 86 9.79 13.50 8.27
N ASN A 87 10.90 14.10 8.79
CA ASN A 87 11.60 15.19 8.14
C ASN A 87 12.59 14.71 7.06
N ILE A 88 12.22 13.68 6.34
CA ILE A 88 13.12 13.06 5.38
C ILE A 88 13.16 13.81 4.05
N ILE A 89 14.34 13.94 3.49
CA ILE A 89 14.51 14.47 2.14
C ILE A 89 14.26 13.35 1.14
N LEU A 90 13.16 13.46 0.42
CA LEU A 90 12.82 12.57 -0.68
C LEU A 90 13.59 12.94 -1.95
N THR A 91 13.85 11.95 -2.79
CA THR A 91 14.44 12.19 -4.11
C THR A 91 13.42 12.81 -5.06
N LYS A 92 13.89 13.53 -6.10
CA LYS A 92 13.07 14.05 -7.22
C LYS A 92 11.93 14.99 -6.84
N ASN A 93 12.06 15.76 -5.77
CA ASN A 93 11.01 16.66 -5.28
C ASN A 93 9.66 15.94 -5.02
N ALA A 94 9.73 14.68 -4.61
CA ALA A 94 8.56 13.87 -4.28
C ALA A 94 7.87 14.39 -3.02
N SER A 95 6.57 14.14 -2.94
CA SER A 95 5.72 14.50 -1.80
C SER A 95 5.26 13.26 -1.04
N ILE A 96 4.95 13.43 0.23
CA ILE A 96 4.29 12.38 1.05
C ILE A 96 2.79 12.65 1.03
N HIS A 97 2.02 11.63 0.73
CA HIS A 97 0.57 11.62 0.78
C HIS A 97 0.09 10.58 1.80
N TYR A 98 -1.10 10.80 2.31
CA TYR A 98 -1.76 9.90 3.23
C TYR A 98 -3.06 9.40 2.63
N GLY A 99 -3.27 8.09 2.59
CA GLY A 99 -4.50 7.52 2.05
C GLY A 99 -4.48 6.02 1.84
N ARG A 100 -5.52 5.52 1.20
CA ARG A 100 -5.77 4.08 1.04
C ARG A 100 -4.92 3.45 -0.05
N ILE A 101 -4.38 2.26 0.25
CA ILE A 101 -3.67 1.40 -0.69
C ILE A 101 -4.58 0.25 -1.11
N GLY A 102 -4.87 0.13 -2.42
CA GLY A 102 -5.51 -1.05 -3.00
C GLY A 102 -4.49 -2.16 -3.23
N SER A 103 -4.94 -3.42 -3.19
CA SER A 103 -4.09 -4.55 -3.59
C SER A 103 -4.86 -5.55 -4.43
N SER A 104 -4.20 -6.04 -5.49
CA SER A 104 -4.74 -7.08 -6.36
C SER A 104 -3.66 -7.99 -6.92
N ASP A 105 -4.01 -9.21 -7.33
CA ASP A 105 -3.15 -10.07 -8.15
C ASP A 105 -3.28 -9.74 -9.65
N VAL A 106 -3.89 -8.61 -10.00
CA VAL A 106 -4.10 -8.14 -11.36
C VAL A 106 -3.32 -6.84 -11.57
N TRP A 107 -2.47 -6.81 -12.59
CA TRP A 107 -1.86 -5.57 -13.07
C TRP A 107 -2.91 -4.79 -13.88
N LEU A 108 -3.28 -3.60 -13.39
CA LEU A 108 -4.25 -2.75 -14.08
C LEU A 108 -3.55 -1.80 -15.06
N ASP A 109 -3.75 -2.01 -16.35
CA ASP A 109 -3.34 -1.09 -17.43
C ASP A 109 -4.54 -0.52 -18.22
N SER A 110 -5.67 -0.46 -17.57
CA SER A 110 -6.91 0.12 -18.10
C SER A 110 -7.26 1.38 -17.35
N THR A 111 -7.26 2.53 -18.05
CA THR A 111 -7.66 3.83 -17.49
C THR A 111 -9.06 3.79 -16.87
N GLU A 112 -10.00 3.11 -17.55
CA GLU A 112 -11.37 2.97 -17.06
C GLU A 112 -11.42 2.16 -15.77
N ARG A 113 -10.69 1.03 -15.73
CA ARG A 113 -10.66 0.16 -14.56
C ARG A 113 -9.98 0.84 -13.36
N ILE A 114 -8.88 1.55 -13.57
CA ILE A 114 -8.19 2.31 -12.53
C ILE A 114 -9.10 3.41 -11.96
N LYS A 115 -9.79 4.18 -12.81
CA LYS A 115 -10.77 5.17 -12.38
C LYS A 115 -11.93 4.56 -11.61
N TRP A 116 -12.42 3.40 -12.04
CA TRP A 116 -13.47 2.67 -11.33
C TRP A 116 -12.97 2.22 -9.94
N THR A 117 -11.77 1.64 -9.86
CA THR A 117 -11.16 1.19 -8.60
C THR A 117 -10.98 2.37 -7.64
N HIS A 118 -10.41 3.47 -8.12
CA HIS A 118 -10.29 4.71 -7.35
C HIS A 118 -11.63 5.20 -6.83
N SER A 119 -12.63 5.34 -7.71
CA SER A 119 -13.98 5.81 -7.34
C SER A 119 -14.68 4.88 -6.35
N LYS A 120 -14.50 3.55 -6.50
CA LYS A 120 -15.18 2.55 -5.67
C LYS A 120 -14.57 2.41 -4.29
N PHE A 121 -13.24 2.46 -4.20
CA PHE A 121 -12.50 2.17 -2.97
C PHE A 121 -11.81 3.39 -2.36
N ASN A 122 -11.78 4.52 -3.06
CA ASN A 122 -11.03 5.72 -2.69
C ASN A 122 -9.53 5.45 -2.50
N THR A 123 -8.95 4.59 -3.36
CA THR A 123 -7.53 4.24 -3.31
C THR A 123 -6.67 5.31 -3.97
N LEU A 124 -5.53 5.68 -3.38
CA LEU A 124 -4.54 6.56 -4.00
C LEU A 124 -3.60 5.81 -4.94
N CYS A 125 -3.33 4.54 -4.62
CA CYS A 125 -2.48 3.68 -5.43
C CYS A 125 -2.91 2.21 -5.29
N GLU A 126 -2.31 1.35 -6.11
CA GLU A 126 -2.48 -0.11 -6.02
C GLU A 126 -1.14 -0.83 -6.13
N ASP A 127 -0.97 -1.82 -5.26
CA ASP A 127 0.12 -2.79 -5.26
C ASP A 127 -0.40 -4.23 -5.40
N MET A 128 0.45 -5.22 -5.11
CA MET A 128 0.09 -6.63 -5.21
C MET A 128 0.22 -7.39 -3.87
N GLU A 129 0.48 -6.72 -2.74
CA GLU A 129 0.83 -7.39 -1.47
C GLU A 129 0.16 -6.81 -0.22
N ALA A 130 0.04 -5.48 -0.12
CA ALA A 130 -0.23 -4.77 1.12
C ALA A 130 -1.50 -5.25 1.84
N ALA A 131 -2.61 -5.42 1.13
CA ALA A 131 -3.86 -5.88 1.76
C ALA A 131 -3.74 -7.30 2.34
N ALA A 132 -3.00 -8.19 1.68
CA ALA A 132 -2.79 -9.55 2.16
C ALA A 132 -1.88 -9.57 3.41
N LEU A 133 -0.84 -8.74 3.44
CA LEU A 133 0.03 -8.58 4.60
C LEU A 133 -0.72 -7.93 5.78
N ALA A 134 -1.49 -6.87 5.51
CA ALA A 134 -2.32 -6.21 6.52
C ALA A 134 -3.35 -7.17 7.13
N GLN A 135 -3.98 -8.02 6.33
CA GLN A 135 -4.90 -9.04 6.80
C GLN A 135 -4.21 -10.02 7.74
N VAL A 136 -3.06 -10.58 7.34
CA VAL A 136 -2.31 -11.52 8.19
C VAL A 136 -1.86 -10.83 9.48
N SER A 137 -1.33 -9.60 9.40
CA SER A 137 -0.91 -8.84 10.58
C SER A 137 -2.06 -8.63 11.57
N ALA A 138 -3.27 -8.31 11.05
CA ALA A 138 -4.47 -8.13 11.86
C ALA A 138 -4.90 -9.44 12.57
N GLU A 139 -4.82 -10.59 11.90
CA GLU A 139 -5.13 -11.90 12.51
C GLU A 139 -4.17 -12.23 13.66
N TYR A 140 -2.90 -11.84 13.53
CA TYR A 140 -1.90 -12.03 14.58
C TYR A 140 -1.84 -10.86 15.58
N ARG A 141 -2.65 -9.81 15.39
CA ARG A 141 -2.72 -8.60 16.23
C ARG A 141 -1.38 -7.85 16.31
N ILE A 142 -0.63 -7.85 15.24
CA ILE A 142 0.65 -7.14 15.14
C ILE A 142 0.42 -5.81 14.42
N PRO A 143 0.89 -4.68 14.98
CA PRO A 143 0.83 -3.38 14.33
C PRO A 143 1.43 -3.41 12.93
N PHE A 144 0.73 -2.84 11.97
CA PHE A 144 1.09 -2.88 10.54
C PHE A 144 1.08 -1.50 9.91
N LEU A 145 2.03 -1.24 9.02
CA LEU A 145 2.03 -0.08 8.13
C LEU A 145 2.52 -0.46 6.74
N SER A 146 1.83 0.02 5.70
CA SER A 146 2.33 -0.03 4.32
C SER A 146 2.76 1.36 3.86
N ILE A 147 3.94 1.44 3.25
CA ILE A 147 4.55 2.66 2.70
C ILE A 147 4.95 2.35 1.26
N LYS A 148 4.39 3.06 0.28
CA LYS A 148 4.64 2.81 -1.13
C LYS A 148 5.11 4.07 -1.82
N ASP A 149 6.15 3.99 -2.67
CA ASP A 149 6.39 5.04 -3.64
C ASP A 149 5.79 4.70 -5.00
N ILE A 150 5.49 5.74 -5.77
CA ILE A 150 4.81 5.59 -7.04
C ILE A 150 5.82 5.31 -8.16
N SER A 151 5.72 4.14 -8.77
CA SER A 151 6.58 3.72 -9.86
C SER A 151 6.01 4.04 -11.24
N ASN A 152 4.68 4.10 -11.36
CA ASN A 152 3.98 4.30 -12.63
C ASN A 152 2.63 4.98 -12.43
N SER A 153 2.16 5.64 -13.49
CA SER A 153 0.86 6.28 -13.54
C SER A 153 0.31 6.28 -14.97
N ILE A 154 -0.95 5.93 -15.13
CA ILE A 154 -1.64 6.05 -16.43
C ILE A 154 -1.87 7.49 -16.84
N TYR A 155 -1.84 8.43 -15.91
CA TYR A 155 -2.06 9.86 -16.16
C TYR A 155 -0.81 10.53 -16.76
N TYR A 156 0.36 9.96 -16.53
CA TYR A 156 1.64 10.43 -17.03
C TYR A 156 2.21 9.52 -18.12
N LYS A 157 1.36 9.04 -19.04
CA LYS A 157 1.77 8.29 -20.23
C LYS A 157 2.61 9.20 -21.15
N SER A 158 3.78 9.64 -20.69
CA SER A 158 4.75 10.26 -21.54
C SER A 158 5.51 9.18 -22.28
N LYS A 159 5.35 9.10 -23.61
CA LYS A 159 6.33 8.57 -24.60
C LYS A 159 7.05 7.24 -24.32
N PHE A 160 6.73 6.54 -23.23
CA PHE A 160 7.26 5.23 -22.96
C PHE A 160 6.44 4.18 -23.71
N ASN A 161 7.13 3.30 -24.37
CA ASN A 161 6.58 2.09 -24.96
C ASN A 161 5.73 1.39 -23.88
N PRO A 162 4.46 1.01 -24.15
CA PRO A 162 3.63 0.30 -23.19
C PRO A 162 4.23 -1.04 -22.74
N TYR A 163 5.31 -1.49 -23.35
CA TYR A 163 6.09 -2.67 -22.97
C TYR A 163 7.38 -2.32 -22.20
N ASP A 164 7.72 -1.06 -22.00
CA ASP A 164 8.78 -0.67 -21.09
C ASP A 164 8.24 -0.71 -19.66
N HIS A 165 7.88 -1.92 -19.20
CA HIS A 165 7.56 -2.24 -17.81
C HIS A 165 8.81 -2.16 -16.91
N ILE A 166 9.80 -1.41 -17.30
CA ILE A 166 10.96 -1.17 -16.46
C ILE A 166 10.49 -0.22 -15.37
N THR A 167 10.12 -0.82 -14.26
CA THR A 167 10.03 -0.10 -13.00
C THR A 167 11.27 0.78 -12.90
N PRO A 168 11.13 2.10 -12.78
CA PRO A 168 12.29 2.97 -12.71
C PRO A 168 13.27 2.45 -11.66
N SER A 169 14.57 2.49 -11.93
CA SER A 169 15.61 1.94 -11.03
C SER A 169 15.55 2.52 -9.60
N PHE A 170 14.85 3.63 -9.41
CA PHE A 170 14.62 4.30 -8.13
C PHE A 170 13.30 3.91 -7.45
N ALA A 171 12.46 3.08 -8.08
CA ALA A 171 11.20 2.68 -7.48
C ALA A 171 11.45 1.87 -6.19
N GLY A 172 10.78 2.26 -5.11
CA GLY A 172 11.00 1.72 -3.78
C GLY A 172 12.02 2.50 -2.94
N GLU A 173 12.79 3.44 -3.52
CA GLU A 173 13.83 4.18 -2.79
C GLU A 173 13.23 5.13 -1.75
N ASN A 174 12.24 5.93 -2.13
CA ASN A 174 11.62 6.88 -1.21
C ASN A 174 10.82 6.20 -0.11
N SER A 175 10.08 5.14 -0.42
CA SER A 175 9.36 4.36 0.59
C SER A 175 10.32 3.69 1.58
N ALA A 176 11.45 3.18 1.10
CA ALA A 176 12.50 2.61 1.97
C ALA A 176 13.12 3.67 2.88
N ARG A 177 13.40 4.88 2.37
CA ARG A 177 13.92 6.00 3.17
C ARG A 177 12.96 6.35 4.31
N VAL A 178 11.66 6.47 4.02
CA VAL A 178 10.65 6.74 5.04
C VAL A 178 10.57 5.61 6.07
N ALA A 179 10.66 4.35 5.64
CA ALA A 179 10.63 3.21 6.56
C ALA A 179 11.87 3.15 7.47
N ILE A 180 13.05 3.48 6.95
CA ILE A 180 14.30 3.53 7.74
C ILE A 180 14.19 4.64 8.80
N GLU A 181 13.72 5.82 8.40
CA GLU A 181 13.53 6.95 9.34
C GLU A 181 12.49 6.61 10.42
N LEU A 182 11.37 5.97 10.04
CA LEU A 182 10.39 5.48 10.98
C LEU A 182 11.03 4.53 12.02
N CYS A 183 11.83 3.56 11.57
CA CYS A 183 12.50 2.63 12.46
C CYS A 183 13.51 3.33 13.38
N SER A 184 14.27 4.33 12.86
CA SER A 184 15.19 5.13 13.67
C SER A 184 14.46 5.90 14.75
N THR A 185 13.39 6.61 14.38
CA THR A 185 12.58 7.38 15.34
C THR A 185 11.95 6.49 16.42
N LEU A 186 11.48 5.31 16.06
CA LEU A 186 10.93 4.36 17.03
C LEU A 186 12.00 3.87 18.00
N ASN A 187 13.21 3.60 17.52
CA ASN A 187 14.33 3.20 18.36
C ASN A 187 14.72 4.30 19.36
N ASP A 188 14.80 5.55 18.89
CA ASP A 188 15.09 6.71 19.73
C ASP A 188 14.05 6.88 20.86
N ILE A 189 12.75 6.71 20.53
CA ILE A 189 11.66 6.77 21.51
C ILE A 189 11.80 5.66 22.58
N LEU A 190 12.21 4.45 22.17
CA LEU A 190 12.36 3.31 23.09
C LEU A 190 13.63 3.43 23.97
N GLU A 191 14.65 4.15 23.51
CA GLU A 191 15.91 4.35 24.24
C GLU A 191 15.87 5.55 25.20
N GLU A 192 14.87 6.45 25.10
CA GLU A 192 14.72 7.56 26.04
C GLU A 192 14.39 7.04 27.44
N PRO A 193 15.26 7.24 28.47
CA PRO A 193 14.99 6.78 29.82
C PRO A 193 13.94 7.70 30.48
N GLY A 194 12.70 7.27 30.53
CA GLY A 194 11.72 7.92 31.42
C GLY A 194 10.34 8.24 30.85
N VAL A 195 9.77 7.35 30.04
CA VAL A 195 8.32 7.37 29.77
C VAL A 195 7.67 6.14 30.37
#